data_0d2651761eaa0075f20eb034ab7637fa
#
_entry.id   0d2651761eaa0075f20eb034ab7637fa
#
_cell.length_a   1.000
_cell.length_b   1.000
_cell.length_c   1.000
_cell.angle_alpha   90.00
_cell.angle_beta   90.00
_cell.angle_gamma   90.00
#
_symmetry.space_group_name_H-M   'P 1'
#
loop_
_entity.id
_entity.type
_entity.pdbx_description
1 polymer ?
#
loop_
_entity_poly.entity_id
_entity_poly.type
_entity_poly.pdbx_seq_one_letter_code
_entity_poly.pdbx_strand_id
1 'polypeptide(L)'
;HDTILVYVKDPKNYYFDSKSVDREPYMAPGLVTKEKAELGKLPTDVWWHTIVSPTGKEKTGYPTQKPEGILRRIIQASSKEQDMVLDFFAGSGTTGVVAGELGRSFTLIDSSKDALNTITERLSSRGLLFETLEK
;
A
#
# COMPACT_ATOMS: atom_id res chain seq x y z
N HIS A 1 -0.75 17.20 -5.28
CA HIS A 1 -1.47 15.93 -5.13
C HIS A 1 -1.11 14.99 -6.28
N ASP A 2 -1.15 13.69 -6.02
CA ASP A 2 -0.92 12.66 -7.03
C ASP A 2 -2.26 12.09 -7.47
N THR A 3 -2.39 11.74 -8.75
CA THR A 3 -3.58 11.07 -9.30
C THR A 3 -3.28 9.58 -9.45
N ILE A 4 -4.17 8.73 -8.92
CA ILE A 4 -4.07 7.28 -9.08
C ILE A 4 -5.13 6.85 -10.09
N LEU A 5 -4.69 6.25 -11.20
CA LEU A 5 -5.58 5.68 -12.21
C LEU A 5 -5.74 4.19 -11.95
N VAL A 6 -6.97 3.71 -11.98
CA VAL A 6 -7.30 2.30 -11.76
C VAL A 6 -7.79 1.67 -13.04
N TYR A 7 -7.14 0.58 -13.45
CA TYR A 7 -7.52 -0.21 -14.61
C TYR A 7 -7.75 -1.66 -14.22
N VAL A 8 -8.68 -2.31 -14.90
CA VAL A 8 -8.96 -3.73 -14.71
C VAL A 8 -8.89 -4.43 -16.08
N LYS A 9 -8.35 -5.64 -16.11
CA LYS A 9 -8.25 -6.44 -17.34
C LYS A 9 -9.63 -6.83 -17.89
N ASP A 10 -10.53 -7.21 -16.99
CA ASP A 10 -11.91 -7.57 -17.31
C ASP A 10 -12.86 -6.83 -16.38
N PRO A 11 -13.65 -5.85 -16.86
CA PRO A 11 -14.57 -5.08 -16.04
C PRO A 11 -15.74 -5.89 -15.46
N LYS A 12 -15.96 -7.11 -15.97
CA LYS A 12 -16.99 -8.03 -15.45
C LYS A 12 -16.45 -9.02 -14.42
N ASN A 13 -15.13 -9.14 -14.31
CA ASN A 13 -14.48 -10.14 -13.47
C ASN A 13 -13.20 -9.55 -12.84
N TYR A 14 -13.35 -8.69 -11.85
CA TYR A 14 -12.24 -8.15 -11.05
C TYR A 14 -12.53 -8.32 -9.56
N TYR A 15 -11.47 -8.35 -8.77
CA TYR A 15 -11.59 -8.39 -7.32
C TYR A 15 -11.61 -6.98 -6.73
N PHE A 16 -12.57 -6.72 -5.87
CA PHE A 16 -12.61 -5.51 -5.07
C PHE A 16 -13.23 -5.81 -3.69
N ASP A 17 -12.45 -5.60 -2.64
CA ASP A 17 -12.90 -5.79 -1.26
C ASP A 17 -12.99 -4.46 -0.50
N SER A 18 -14.19 -3.90 -0.46
CA SER A 18 -14.48 -2.70 0.31
C SER A 18 -14.53 -2.93 1.82
N LYS A 19 -14.59 -4.18 2.29
CA LYS A 19 -14.69 -4.51 3.73
C LYS A 19 -13.33 -4.46 4.41
N SER A 20 -12.28 -4.83 3.69
CA SER A 20 -10.90 -4.83 4.19
C SER A 20 -10.21 -3.47 4.13
N VAL A 21 -10.86 -2.46 3.50
CA VAL A 21 -10.32 -1.11 3.44
C VAL A 21 -10.55 -0.39 4.77
N ASP A 22 -9.51 0.29 5.25
CA ASP A 22 -9.58 1.11 6.46
C ASP A 22 -10.71 2.13 6.37
N ARG A 23 -11.49 2.24 7.44
CA ARG A 23 -12.61 3.17 7.53
C ARG A 23 -12.14 4.52 8.05
N GLU A 24 -12.80 5.57 7.58
CA GLU A 24 -12.59 6.93 8.05
C GLU A 24 -13.74 7.35 8.97
N PRO A 25 -13.47 8.10 10.05
CA PRO A 25 -14.52 8.59 10.91
C PRO A 25 -15.47 9.54 10.16
N TYR A 26 -16.73 9.55 10.53
CA TYR A 26 -17.66 10.57 10.03
C TYR A 26 -17.27 11.95 10.58
N MET A 27 -17.26 12.96 9.75
CA MET A 27 -17.01 14.35 10.18
C MET A 27 -18.14 14.88 11.09
N ALA A 28 -19.36 14.36 10.93
CA ALA A 28 -20.52 14.69 11.75
C ALA A 28 -21.18 13.41 12.27
N PRO A 29 -20.60 12.74 13.27
CA PRO A 29 -21.08 11.44 13.75
C PRO A 29 -22.50 11.50 14.34
N GLY A 30 -22.95 12.66 14.83
CA GLY A 30 -24.30 12.86 15.34
C GLY A 30 -25.41 12.84 14.26
N LEU A 31 -25.07 12.87 12.97
CA LEU A 31 -26.04 12.79 11.87
C LEU A 31 -26.28 11.36 11.36
N VAL A 32 -25.61 10.38 11.94
CA VAL A 32 -25.76 8.96 11.57
C VAL A 32 -26.10 8.14 12.81
N THR A 33 -26.51 6.88 12.61
CA THR A 33 -26.74 5.99 13.75
C THR A 33 -25.42 5.71 14.49
N LYS A 34 -25.53 5.36 15.77
CA LYS A 34 -24.35 5.06 16.61
C LYS A 34 -23.49 3.95 16.01
N GLU A 35 -24.10 2.90 15.48
CA GLU A 35 -23.41 1.78 14.84
C GLU A 35 -22.61 2.25 13.58
N LYS A 36 -23.21 3.13 12.77
CA LYS A 36 -22.50 3.72 11.60
C LYS A 36 -21.38 4.64 12.03
N ALA A 37 -21.59 5.43 13.08
CA ALA A 37 -20.57 6.32 13.60
C ALA A 37 -19.34 5.53 14.12
N GLU A 38 -19.59 4.43 14.84
CA GLU A 38 -18.54 3.55 15.36
C GLU A 38 -17.82 2.77 14.24
N LEU A 39 -18.56 2.28 13.25
CA LEU A 39 -17.99 1.57 12.10
C LEU A 39 -17.13 2.48 11.21
N GLY A 40 -17.49 3.75 11.09
CA GLY A 40 -16.89 4.67 10.12
C GLY A 40 -17.42 4.49 8.69
N LYS A 41 -17.01 5.36 7.80
CA LYS A 41 -17.36 5.35 6.36
C LYS A 41 -16.20 4.85 5.51
N LEU A 42 -16.49 4.37 4.32
CA LEU A 42 -15.45 4.15 3.31
C LEU A 42 -14.76 5.48 2.95
N PRO A 43 -13.46 5.45 2.64
CA PRO A 43 -12.75 6.62 2.13
C PRO A 43 -13.43 7.16 0.87
N THR A 44 -13.30 8.44 0.66
CA THR A 44 -13.69 9.08 -0.59
C THR A 44 -12.64 8.82 -1.69
N ASP A 45 -12.88 9.31 -2.88
CA ASP A 45 -11.90 9.32 -3.98
C ASP A 45 -10.71 10.26 -3.75
N VAL A 46 -10.83 11.17 -2.76
CA VAL A 46 -9.72 11.99 -2.29
C VAL A 46 -9.20 11.45 -0.95
N TRP A 47 -7.96 11.01 -0.93
CA TRP A 47 -7.34 10.44 0.27
C TRP A 47 -6.40 11.45 0.92
N TRP A 48 -6.62 11.71 2.20
CA TRP A 48 -5.76 12.56 3.01
C TRP A 48 -4.65 11.70 3.61
N HIS A 49 -3.55 11.56 2.88
CA HIS A 49 -2.32 10.98 3.39
C HIS A 49 -1.23 12.04 3.42
N THR A 50 -0.57 12.17 4.57
CA THR A 50 0.64 12.97 4.68
C THR A 50 1.80 12.26 3.98
N ILE A 51 2.80 13.02 3.58
CA ILE A 51 4.08 12.45 3.16
C ILE A 51 4.69 11.62 4.31
N VAL A 52 5.62 10.74 3.97
CA VAL A 52 6.39 10.01 4.99
C VAL A 52 7.03 10.99 5.96
N SER A 53 6.69 10.86 7.24
CA SER A 53 7.20 11.76 8.28
C SER A 53 8.74 11.74 8.29
N PRO A 54 9.41 12.91 8.37
CA PRO A 54 10.86 12.99 8.50
C PRO A 54 11.44 12.17 9.65
N THR A 55 10.65 11.97 10.72
CA THR A 55 11.00 11.20 11.93
C THR A 55 10.22 9.88 12.03
N GLY A 56 9.46 9.51 10.99
CA GLY A 56 8.65 8.30 10.98
C GLY A 56 9.48 7.02 10.89
N LYS A 57 9.02 5.98 11.57
CA LYS A 57 9.70 4.67 11.59
C LYS A 57 9.78 4.01 10.20
N GLU A 58 8.87 4.34 9.30
CA GLU A 58 8.85 3.81 7.93
C GLU A 58 9.86 4.50 6.99
N LYS A 59 10.46 5.63 7.43
CA LYS A 59 11.34 6.43 6.60
C LYS A 59 12.65 5.69 6.31
N THR A 60 12.96 5.54 5.01
CA THR A 60 14.21 4.94 4.53
C THR A 60 15.26 5.97 4.11
N GLY A 61 14.85 7.23 3.91
CA GLY A 61 15.69 8.25 3.29
C GLY A 61 15.62 8.28 1.75
N TYR A 62 14.92 7.33 1.13
CA TYR A 62 14.74 7.33 -0.32
C TYR A 62 13.85 8.52 -0.75
N PRO A 63 14.29 9.36 -1.72
CA PRO A 63 13.67 10.67 -1.98
C PRO A 63 12.19 10.63 -2.36
N THR A 64 11.76 9.59 -3.06
CA THR A 64 10.40 9.45 -3.61
C THR A 64 9.57 8.40 -2.87
N GLN A 65 9.96 8.04 -1.64
CA GLN A 65 9.22 7.06 -0.85
C GLN A 65 7.75 7.43 -0.67
N LYS A 66 6.87 6.51 -1.00
CA LYS A 66 5.43 6.64 -0.75
C LYS A 66 5.06 6.09 0.64
N PRO A 67 4.06 6.69 1.32
CA PRO A 67 3.57 6.20 2.61
C PRO A 67 2.98 4.79 2.50
N GLU A 68 3.25 3.95 3.49
CA GLU A 68 2.72 2.58 3.55
C GLU A 68 1.19 2.54 3.54
N GLY A 69 0.53 3.51 4.18
CA GLY A 69 -0.93 3.58 4.25
C GLY A 69 -1.63 3.67 2.88
N ILE A 70 -1.02 4.35 1.90
CA ILE A 70 -1.56 4.41 0.53
C ILE A 70 -1.52 3.03 -0.11
N LEU A 71 -0.36 2.34 -0.06
CA LEU A 71 -0.18 1.01 -0.65
C LEU A 71 -1.04 -0.02 0.07
N ARG A 72 -1.17 0.08 1.39
CA ARG A 72 -2.02 -0.81 2.19
C ARG A 72 -3.47 -0.75 1.71
N ARG A 73 -4.02 0.43 1.55
CA ARG A 73 -5.39 0.63 1.03
C ARG A 73 -5.57 0.03 -0.37
N ILE A 74 -4.62 0.28 -1.28
CA ILE A 74 -4.67 -0.25 -2.65
C ILE A 74 -4.62 -1.78 -2.65
N ILE A 75 -3.65 -2.37 -1.94
CA ILE A 75 -3.42 -3.82 -1.93
C ILE A 75 -4.58 -4.55 -1.26
N GLN A 76 -5.07 -4.06 -0.12
CA GLN A 76 -6.23 -4.65 0.56
C GLN A 76 -7.48 -4.66 -0.31
N ALA A 77 -7.76 -3.53 -1.00
CA ALA A 77 -8.95 -3.42 -1.85
C ALA A 77 -8.87 -4.29 -3.10
N SER A 78 -7.68 -4.49 -3.67
CA SER A 78 -7.51 -4.98 -5.04
C SER A 78 -6.89 -6.37 -5.15
N SER A 79 -6.59 -7.03 -4.03
CA SER A 79 -5.98 -8.36 -4.01
C SER A 79 -6.43 -9.18 -2.80
N LYS A 80 -6.33 -10.51 -2.91
CA LYS A 80 -6.52 -11.47 -1.82
C LYS A 80 -5.17 -11.86 -1.22
N GLU A 81 -5.19 -12.46 -0.04
CA GLU A 81 -4.02 -13.15 0.49
C GLU A 81 -3.50 -14.16 -0.52
N GLN A 82 -2.18 -14.29 -0.60
CA GLN A 82 -1.43 -15.13 -1.54
C GLN A 82 -1.45 -14.67 -3.01
N ASP A 83 -2.20 -13.63 -3.37
CA ASP A 83 -2.10 -13.04 -4.71
C ASP A 83 -0.71 -12.43 -4.92
N MET A 84 -0.30 -12.31 -6.19
CA MET A 84 0.96 -11.67 -6.60
C MET A 84 0.76 -10.17 -6.80
N VAL A 85 1.57 -9.37 -6.12
CA VAL A 85 1.67 -7.93 -6.32
C VAL A 85 2.95 -7.61 -7.08
N LEU A 86 2.84 -6.85 -8.16
CA LEU A 86 3.96 -6.50 -9.02
C LEU A 86 4.15 -4.99 -9.07
N ASP A 87 5.40 -4.54 -8.88
CA ASP A 87 5.80 -3.14 -8.97
C ASP A 87 7.06 -3.01 -9.82
N PHE A 88 6.93 -2.37 -10.99
CA PHE A 88 8.02 -2.16 -11.95
C PHE A 88 8.91 -0.95 -11.64
N PHE A 89 8.55 -0.14 -10.67
CA PHE A 89 9.25 1.09 -10.28
C PHE A 89 9.33 1.18 -8.76
N ALA A 90 9.86 0.10 -8.15
CA ALA A 90 9.71 -0.20 -6.73
C ALA A 90 10.34 0.85 -5.78
N GLY A 91 11.35 1.61 -6.25
CA GLY A 91 11.98 2.66 -5.49
C GLY A 91 12.45 2.20 -4.11
N SER A 92 11.78 2.68 -3.06
CA SER A 92 12.08 2.29 -1.67
C SER A 92 11.45 0.96 -1.23
N GLY A 93 10.75 0.23 -2.12
CA GLY A 93 10.15 -1.06 -1.81
C GLY A 93 8.89 -1.01 -0.93
N THR A 94 8.22 0.12 -0.84
CA THR A 94 7.00 0.25 -0.02
C THR A 94 5.95 -0.78 -0.40
N THR A 95 5.76 -1.04 -1.69
CA THR A 95 4.83 -2.03 -2.22
C THR A 95 5.14 -3.43 -1.69
N GLY A 96 6.40 -3.85 -1.71
CA GLY A 96 6.82 -5.18 -1.23
C GLY A 96 6.65 -5.35 0.26
N VAL A 97 7.01 -4.33 1.05
CA VAL A 97 6.79 -4.36 2.51
C VAL A 97 5.32 -4.55 2.83
N VAL A 98 4.46 -3.73 2.25
CA VAL A 98 3.02 -3.79 2.53
C VAL A 98 2.39 -5.08 2.00
N ALA A 99 2.78 -5.54 0.80
CA ALA A 99 2.30 -6.80 0.25
C ALA A 99 2.68 -7.98 1.16
N GLY A 100 3.94 -8.07 1.57
CA GLY A 100 4.43 -9.11 2.46
C GLY A 100 3.74 -9.12 3.83
N GLU A 101 3.59 -7.95 4.46
CA GLU A 101 2.87 -7.81 5.73
C GLU A 101 1.39 -8.23 5.64
N LEU A 102 0.79 -8.06 4.48
CA LEU A 102 -0.59 -8.44 4.20
C LEU A 102 -0.72 -9.90 3.68
N GLY A 103 0.34 -10.68 3.66
CA GLY A 103 0.31 -12.08 3.20
C GLY A 103 0.19 -12.24 1.69
N ARG A 104 0.59 -11.24 0.91
CA ARG A 104 0.69 -11.31 -0.55
C ARG A 104 2.10 -11.64 -0.95
N SER A 105 2.25 -12.39 -2.04
CA SER A 105 3.54 -12.50 -2.73
C SER A 105 3.84 -11.20 -3.47
N PHE A 106 5.11 -10.89 -3.70
CA PHE A 106 5.48 -9.68 -4.41
C PHE A 106 6.66 -9.88 -5.35
N THR A 107 6.67 -9.11 -6.42
CA THR A 107 7.83 -8.95 -7.30
C THR A 107 8.09 -7.46 -7.47
N LEU A 108 9.31 -7.04 -7.13
CA LEU A 108 9.76 -5.66 -7.19
C LEU A 108 10.85 -5.53 -8.24
N ILE A 109 10.74 -4.53 -9.10
CA ILE A 109 11.73 -4.26 -10.16
C ILE A 109 12.14 -2.80 -10.05
N ASP A 110 13.44 -2.56 -10.09
CA ASP A 110 14.00 -1.22 -10.20
C ASP A 110 15.35 -1.28 -10.93
N SER A 111 15.71 -0.23 -11.65
CA SER A 111 16.99 -0.12 -12.35
C SER A 111 18.09 0.52 -11.51
N SER A 112 17.73 1.14 -10.38
CA SER A 112 18.65 1.83 -9.50
C SER A 112 19.26 0.89 -8.47
N LYS A 113 20.58 0.85 -8.37
CA LYS A 113 21.27 0.11 -7.29
C LYS A 113 20.91 0.63 -5.90
N ASP A 114 20.69 1.94 -5.75
CA ASP A 114 20.29 2.53 -4.48
C ASP A 114 18.89 2.08 -4.08
N ALA A 115 17.97 1.95 -5.05
CA ALA A 115 16.66 1.38 -4.83
C ALA A 115 16.77 -0.08 -4.35
N LEU A 116 17.55 -0.91 -5.06
CA LEU A 116 17.73 -2.32 -4.69
C LEU A 116 18.34 -2.50 -3.30
N ASN A 117 19.33 -1.71 -2.94
CA ASN A 117 19.90 -1.70 -1.59
C ASN A 117 18.84 -1.33 -0.54
N THR A 118 18.11 -0.24 -0.78
CA THR A 118 17.04 0.22 0.12
C THR A 118 15.95 -0.83 0.28
N ILE A 119 15.52 -1.48 -0.81
CA ILE A 119 14.54 -2.58 -0.79
C ILE A 119 15.05 -3.72 0.08
N THR A 120 16.28 -4.18 -0.16
CA THR A 120 16.89 -5.30 0.55
C THR A 120 16.97 -5.05 2.06
N GLU A 121 17.47 -3.89 2.45
CA GLU A 121 17.57 -3.48 3.86
C GLU A 121 16.17 -3.41 4.51
N ARG A 122 15.22 -2.80 3.81
CA ARG A 122 13.87 -2.59 4.33
C ARG A 122 13.11 -3.90 4.50
N LEU A 123 13.14 -4.80 3.52
CA LEU A 123 12.50 -6.12 3.60
C LEU A 123 13.13 -6.97 4.71
N SER A 124 14.46 -6.98 4.80
CA SER A 124 15.20 -7.68 5.85
C SER A 124 14.86 -7.17 7.25
N SER A 125 14.79 -5.85 7.43
CA SER A 125 14.43 -5.23 8.71
C SER A 125 13.00 -5.54 9.17
N ARG A 126 12.12 -5.90 8.24
CA ARG A 126 10.74 -6.33 8.51
C ARG A 126 10.59 -7.85 8.64
N GLY A 127 11.69 -8.62 8.50
CA GLY A 127 11.68 -10.08 8.58
C GLY A 127 10.93 -10.75 7.42
N LEU A 128 10.80 -10.07 6.28
CA LEU A 128 10.16 -10.61 5.10
C LEU A 128 11.14 -11.46 4.31
N LEU A 129 10.67 -12.60 3.79
CA LEU A 129 11.46 -13.49 2.94
C LEU A 129 11.42 -13.00 1.49
N PHE A 130 12.57 -12.95 0.84
CA PHE A 130 12.70 -12.55 -0.56
C PHE A 130 13.97 -13.14 -1.18
N GLU A 131 14.00 -13.19 -2.50
CA GLU A 131 15.19 -13.53 -3.29
C GLU A 131 15.54 -12.33 -4.18
N THR A 132 16.83 -12.11 -4.39
CA THR A 132 17.32 -11.08 -5.30
C THR A 132 17.84 -11.74 -6.57
N LEU A 133 17.32 -11.32 -7.72
CA LEU A 133 17.79 -11.76 -9.04
C LEU A 133 18.56 -10.60 -9.68
N GLU A 134 19.86 -10.78 -9.83
CA GLU A 134 20.70 -9.85 -10.61
C GLU A 134 20.85 -10.38 -12.04
N LYS A 135 20.83 -9.45 -13.01
CA LYS A 135 21.18 -9.73 -14.40
C LYS A 135 22.59 -9.33 -14.69
#